data_471d07986cde87bf20425f5cbfb3ee28
#
_entry.id   471d07986cde87bf20425f5cbfb3ee28
#
_cell.length_a   1.000
_cell.length_b   1.000
_cell.length_c   1.000
_cell.angle_alpha   90.00
_cell.angle_beta   90.00
_cell.angle_gamma   90.00
#
_symmetry.space_group_name_H-M   'P 1'
#
loop_
_entity.id
_entity.type
_entity.pdbx_description
1 polymer ?
#
loop_
_entity_poly.entity_id
_entity_poly.type
_entity_poly.pdbx_seq_one_letter_code
_entity_poly.pdbx_strand_id
1 'polypeptide(L)'
;ATCVEKTCTNDASCGTWATCSDGSVHDGFHCVCNNEYHPDSIWNDNITCVERSCSDLGLDFVSCGENTKCVDLAAGQGVRCECESDVFKGVAVDNNATTCVEKTCTDASCGSSATCSEGSSEDGFACVCVASHIGDTVWNGAASCTERTCTQTGFTPNNCGEHASCVVGPNGGIQCVCDFGFEGTAVNNSQARCVEKSCDGVDCGTGATCRASTSGYGYECVCDAAYIPNVVQNDVVTCTERSCSNLGSDLVSC
;
A
#
# COMPACT_ATOMS: atom_id res chain seq x y z
N ALA A 1 -39.48 23.67 66.44
CA ALA A 1 -38.41 22.86 65.72
C ALA A 1 -37.96 23.71 64.52
N THR A 2 -36.71 24.10 64.49
CA THR A 2 -36.06 24.72 63.29
C THR A 2 -35.63 23.64 62.38
N CYS A 3 -36.17 23.59 61.16
CA CYS A 3 -35.64 22.73 60.10
C CYS A 3 -34.32 23.31 59.67
N VAL A 4 -33.28 22.50 59.69
CA VAL A 4 -31.93 22.83 59.17
C VAL A 4 -31.76 22.11 57.85
N GLU A 5 -31.24 22.81 56.87
CA GLU A 5 -30.91 22.24 55.57
C GLU A 5 -29.86 21.18 55.75
N LYS A 6 -30.01 20.06 55.04
CA LYS A 6 -28.99 18.98 54.99
C LYS A 6 -27.86 19.42 54.09
N THR A 7 -26.65 19.27 54.57
CA THR A 7 -25.43 19.58 53.80
C THR A 7 -24.42 18.44 53.92
N CYS A 8 -23.41 18.42 53.07
CA CYS A 8 -22.33 17.44 53.10
C CYS A 8 -21.57 17.40 54.44
N THR A 9 -21.63 18.50 55.23
CA THR A 9 -20.86 18.64 56.49
C THR A 9 -21.60 18.13 57.71
N ASN A 10 -22.94 18.08 57.70
CA ASN A 10 -23.73 17.81 58.92
C ASN A 10 -24.49 16.47 58.92
N ASP A 11 -24.83 15.90 57.73
CA ASP A 11 -25.69 14.69 57.72
C ASP A 11 -25.40 13.72 56.54
N ALA A 12 -24.43 14.02 55.68
CA ALA A 12 -24.27 13.26 54.47
C ALA A 12 -23.25 12.12 54.59
N SER A 13 -23.74 10.90 54.50
CA SER A 13 -22.96 9.72 54.17
C SER A 13 -23.35 9.26 52.77
N CYS A 14 -22.59 9.65 51.76
CA CYS A 14 -22.91 9.25 50.40
C CYS A 14 -22.60 7.79 50.09
N GLY A 15 -21.96 7.05 50.98
CA GLY A 15 -21.54 5.70 50.72
C GLY A 15 -20.12 5.60 50.16
N THR A 16 -19.71 4.39 49.91
CA THR A 16 -18.39 4.13 49.30
C THR A 16 -18.38 4.50 47.84
N TRP A 17 -17.24 5.04 47.35
CA TRP A 17 -17.01 5.44 45.95
C TRP A 17 -17.90 6.60 45.45
N ALA A 18 -18.49 7.36 46.41
CA ALA A 18 -19.24 8.55 46.10
C ALA A 18 -18.67 9.79 46.79
N THR A 19 -18.81 10.90 46.12
CA THR A 19 -18.45 12.24 46.63
C THR A 19 -19.72 13.02 46.93
N CYS A 20 -19.77 13.69 48.08
CA CYS A 20 -20.86 14.59 48.44
C CYS A 20 -20.61 15.95 47.80
N SER A 21 -21.65 16.51 47.20
CA SER A 21 -21.69 17.89 46.72
C SER A 21 -22.89 18.59 47.29
N ASP A 22 -22.69 19.78 47.84
CA ASP A 22 -23.81 20.62 48.29
C ASP A 22 -24.65 21.06 47.09
N GLY A 23 -25.93 20.85 47.15
CA GLY A 23 -26.89 21.22 46.13
C GLY A 23 -27.25 22.69 46.10
N SER A 24 -28.29 23.05 45.37
CA SER A 24 -28.88 24.35 45.40
C SER A 24 -29.65 24.56 46.74
N VAL A 25 -29.98 25.78 47.06
CA VAL A 25 -30.68 26.15 48.31
C VAL A 25 -31.99 25.38 48.55
N HIS A 26 -32.54 24.74 47.53
CA HIS A 26 -33.75 23.93 47.61
C HIS A 26 -33.52 22.43 47.68
N ASP A 27 -32.30 21.98 47.33
CA ASP A 27 -32.04 20.57 47.04
C ASP A 27 -31.19 19.87 48.13
N GLY A 28 -30.64 20.66 49.08
CA GLY A 28 -29.79 20.12 50.14
C GLY A 28 -28.43 19.63 49.61
N PHE A 29 -28.12 18.34 49.69
CA PHE A 29 -26.91 17.73 49.17
C PHE A 29 -27.21 16.71 48.07
N HIS A 30 -26.22 16.44 47.27
CA HIS A 30 -26.31 15.30 46.35
C HIS A 30 -25.05 14.47 46.38
N CYS A 31 -25.23 13.18 46.26
CA CYS A 31 -24.17 12.20 46.19
C CYS A 31 -23.87 11.88 44.71
N VAL A 32 -22.62 11.99 44.34
CA VAL A 32 -22.13 11.70 42.98
C VAL A 32 -21.14 10.53 43.06
N CYS A 33 -21.40 9.48 42.32
CA CYS A 33 -20.43 8.40 42.21
C CYS A 33 -19.19 8.88 41.44
N ASN A 34 -18.03 8.36 41.79
CA ASN A 34 -16.80 8.59 41.04
C ASN A 34 -16.97 8.11 39.58
N ASN A 35 -16.19 8.62 38.64
CA ASN A 35 -16.34 8.36 37.20
C ASN A 35 -16.31 6.88 36.82
N GLU A 36 -15.64 6.04 37.59
CA GLU A 36 -15.53 4.60 37.42
C GLU A 36 -16.79 3.83 37.83
N TYR A 37 -17.78 4.52 38.42
CA TYR A 37 -18.95 3.95 39.03
C TYR A 37 -20.26 4.58 38.51
N HIS A 38 -21.36 3.88 38.68
CA HIS A 38 -22.73 4.34 38.38
C HIS A 38 -23.69 3.93 39.52
N PRO A 39 -24.88 4.48 39.62
CA PRO A 39 -25.46 5.59 38.85
C PRO A 39 -24.70 6.91 39.12
N ASP A 40 -24.85 7.87 38.22
CA ASP A 40 -24.04 9.11 38.28
C ASP A 40 -24.28 9.93 39.53
N SER A 41 -25.52 10.04 39.99
CA SER A 41 -25.85 10.81 41.22
C SER A 41 -27.23 10.51 41.78
N ILE A 42 -27.44 10.81 43.07
CA ILE A 42 -28.75 10.84 43.75
C ILE A 42 -28.85 12.04 44.67
N TRP A 43 -30.04 12.61 44.79
CA TRP A 43 -30.31 13.77 45.63
C TRP A 43 -30.83 13.36 46.99
N ASN A 44 -30.29 14.00 48.06
CA ASN A 44 -30.74 13.93 49.44
C ASN A 44 -30.82 12.49 50.02
N ASP A 45 -30.08 11.53 49.41
CA ASP A 45 -30.08 10.14 49.86
C ASP A 45 -28.70 9.52 49.72
N ASN A 46 -28.52 8.35 50.32
CA ASN A 46 -27.31 7.55 50.21
C ASN A 46 -27.33 6.79 48.87
N ILE A 47 -26.21 6.83 48.14
CA ILE A 47 -26.04 6.16 46.87
C ILE A 47 -25.21 4.91 47.02
N THR A 48 -25.59 3.84 46.32
CA THR A 48 -24.74 2.64 46.14
C THR A 48 -24.09 2.69 44.79
N CYS A 49 -22.81 3.03 44.78
CA CYS A 49 -22.04 3.09 43.54
C CYS A 49 -21.55 1.68 43.14
N VAL A 50 -21.87 1.28 41.92
CA VAL A 50 -21.46 0.00 41.31
C VAL A 50 -20.44 0.31 40.23
N GLU A 51 -19.36 -0.45 40.17
CA GLU A 51 -18.33 -0.28 39.18
C GLU A 51 -18.91 -0.46 37.77
N ARG A 52 -18.52 0.43 36.83
CA ARG A 52 -18.91 0.34 35.42
C ARG A 52 -18.26 -0.89 34.78
N SER A 53 -19.03 -1.62 34.03
CA SER A 53 -18.60 -2.83 33.31
C SER A 53 -19.11 -2.80 31.87
N CYS A 54 -18.38 -3.45 30.96
CA CYS A 54 -18.83 -3.60 29.58
C CYS A 54 -20.10 -4.44 29.45
N SER A 55 -20.49 -5.21 30.50
CA SER A 55 -21.78 -5.88 30.55
C SER A 55 -22.95 -4.93 30.67
N ASP A 56 -22.70 -3.69 31.08
CA ASP A 56 -23.71 -2.64 31.23
C ASP A 56 -23.91 -1.83 29.93
N LEU A 57 -23.21 -2.18 28.85
CA LEU A 57 -23.38 -1.59 27.52
C LEU A 57 -24.82 -1.70 27.03
N GLY A 58 -25.38 -0.56 26.60
CA GLY A 58 -26.79 -0.46 26.18
C GLY A 58 -27.78 -0.14 27.29
N LEU A 59 -27.34 -0.11 28.56
CA LEU A 59 -28.01 0.57 29.64
C LEU A 59 -27.54 2.04 29.61
N ASP A 60 -28.34 2.94 30.17
CA ASP A 60 -28.09 4.42 30.14
C ASP A 60 -26.72 4.85 30.74
N PHE A 61 -25.89 3.92 31.20
CA PHE A 61 -24.69 4.18 31.98
C PHE A 61 -23.38 4.00 31.23
N VAL A 62 -23.35 3.20 30.14
CA VAL A 62 -22.16 2.98 29.33
C VAL A 62 -22.52 3.02 27.85
N SER A 63 -22.12 4.08 27.17
CA SER A 63 -22.22 4.21 25.71
C SER A 63 -20.84 4.60 25.18
N CYS A 64 -20.20 3.71 24.46
CA CYS A 64 -18.87 3.97 23.90
C CYS A 64 -18.88 4.77 22.58
N GLY A 65 -20.03 4.81 21.88
CA GLY A 65 -20.15 5.47 20.58
C GLY A 65 -20.09 4.47 19.42
N GLU A 66 -20.22 4.99 18.19
CA GLU A 66 -20.16 4.19 16.97
C GLU A 66 -18.73 3.75 16.66
N ASN A 67 -18.57 2.55 16.09
CA ASN A 67 -17.29 1.95 15.71
C ASN A 67 -16.30 1.80 16.88
N THR A 68 -16.84 1.59 18.07
CA THR A 68 -16.05 1.44 19.27
C THR A 68 -16.33 0.11 19.96
N LYS A 69 -15.35 -0.40 20.67
CA LYS A 69 -15.49 -1.51 21.60
C LYS A 69 -15.24 -1.05 23.02
N CYS A 70 -15.93 -1.68 23.93
CA CYS A 70 -15.73 -1.50 25.36
C CYS A 70 -14.71 -2.54 25.87
N VAL A 71 -13.84 -2.12 26.77
CA VAL A 71 -12.85 -2.96 27.44
C VAL A 71 -12.95 -2.74 28.94
N ASP A 72 -13.20 -3.80 29.70
CA ASP A 72 -13.14 -3.72 31.16
C ASP A 72 -11.71 -3.50 31.62
N LEU A 73 -11.51 -2.51 32.48
CA LEU A 73 -10.22 -2.20 33.09
C LEU A 73 -9.99 -3.05 34.37
N ALA A 74 -8.88 -2.81 35.04
CA ALA A 74 -8.64 -3.46 36.32
C ALA A 74 -9.67 -2.98 37.37
N ALA A 75 -9.95 -3.81 38.37
CA ALA A 75 -10.93 -3.51 39.41
C ALA A 75 -10.76 -2.11 40.02
N GLY A 76 -11.81 -1.37 40.06
CA GLY A 76 -11.83 0.01 40.51
C GLY A 76 -11.47 1.05 39.46
N GLN A 77 -11.28 0.66 38.21
CA GLN A 77 -10.94 1.58 37.11
C GLN A 77 -12.07 1.74 36.07
N GLY A 78 -13.12 0.91 36.17
CA GLY A 78 -14.25 0.95 35.25
C GLY A 78 -13.95 0.42 33.87
N VAL A 79 -14.35 1.13 32.82
CA VAL A 79 -14.27 0.70 31.44
C VAL A 79 -13.48 1.68 30.58
N ARG A 80 -12.97 1.18 29.44
CA ARG A 80 -12.37 2.00 28.41
C ARG A 80 -13.11 1.80 27.08
N CYS A 81 -13.45 2.90 26.43
CA CYS A 81 -13.94 2.88 25.07
C CYS A 81 -12.76 3.13 24.11
N GLU A 82 -12.54 2.21 23.19
CA GLU A 82 -11.51 2.32 22.16
C GLU A 82 -12.09 1.95 20.80
N CYS A 83 -11.41 2.29 19.72
CA CYS A 83 -11.90 1.97 18.39
C CYS A 83 -11.92 0.44 18.17
N GLU A 84 -12.97 -0.05 17.49
CA GLU A 84 -13.27 -1.48 17.34
C GLU A 84 -12.18 -2.23 16.58
N SER A 85 -11.55 -1.57 15.61
CA SER A 85 -10.50 -2.17 14.79
C SER A 85 -9.47 -1.14 14.33
N ASP A 86 -8.39 -1.63 13.71
CA ASP A 86 -7.34 -0.79 13.13
C ASP A 86 -7.79 0.03 11.90
N VAL A 87 -9.00 -0.21 11.39
CA VAL A 87 -9.63 0.58 10.32
C VAL A 87 -9.99 1.99 10.81
N PHE A 88 -10.29 2.12 12.10
CA PHE A 88 -10.72 3.37 12.70
C PHE A 88 -9.61 4.06 13.48
N LYS A 89 -9.68 5.39 13.56
CA LYS A 89 -8.84 6.22 14.43
C LYS A 89 -9.68 6.98 15.43
N GLY A 90 -9.18 7.10 16.61
CA GLY A 90 -9.78 7.83 17.72
C GLY A 90 -8.92 7.70 18.96
N VAL A 91 -9.20 8.50 19.95
CA VAL A 91 -8.49 8.43 21.25
C VAL A 91 -9.30 7.54 22.18
N ALA A 92 -8.67 6.51 22.73
CA ALA A 92 -9.30 5.70 23.77
C ALA A 92 -9.62 6.59 24.99
N VAL A 93 -10.83 6.46 25.53
CA VAL A 93 -11.31 7.27 26.66
C VAL A 93 -11.82 6.36 27.76
N ASP A 94 -11.36 6.60 28.98
CA ASP A 94 -11.80 5.84 30.14
C ASP A 94 -13.14 6.40 30.67
N ASN A 95 -14.08 5.48 30.93
CA ASN A 95 -15.38 5.75 31.51
C ASN A 95 -16.25 6.77 30.76
N ASN A 96 -15.97 6.98 29.46
CA ASN A 96 -16.73 7.91 28.63
C ASN A 96 -16.74 7.47 27.18
N ALA A 97 -17.67 8.03 26.40
CA ALA A 97 -17.75 7.77 24.96
C ALA A 97 -16.55 8.33 24.20
N THR A 98 -16.11 7.62 23.17
CA THR A 98 -15.12 8.11 22.22
C THR A 98 -15.72 8.18 20.82
N THR A 99 -15.11 8.96 19.96
CA THR A 99 -15.48 9.05 18.55
C THR A 99 -14.43 8.38 17.72
N CYS A 100 -14.82 7.34 16.97
CA CYS A 100 -13.96 6.63 16.05
C CYS A 100 -14.38 6.92 14.61
N VAL A 101 -13.44 7.42 13.81
CA VAL A 101 -13.64 7.74 12.41
C VAL A 101 -12.76 6.85 11.56
N GLU A 102 -13.22 6.50 10.37
CA GLU A 102 -12.46 5.67 9.45
C GLU A 102 -11.14 6.34 9.04
N LYS A 103 -10.08 5.57 8.99
CA LYS A 103 -8.78 6.02 8.48
C LYS A 103 -8.85 6.18 6.96
N THR A 104 -8.21 7.23 6.46
CA THR A 104 -8.12 7.56 5.05
C THR A 104 -6.67 7.73 4.63
N CYS A 105 -6.42 7.93 3.35
CA CYS A 105 -5.08 8.24 2.84
C CYS A 105 -4.45 9.50 3.45
N THR A 106 -5.23 10.41 4.04
CA THR A 106 -4.70 11.56 4.78
C THR A 106 -4.01 11.15 6.09
N ASP A 107 -4.35 9.99 6.62
CA ASP A 107 -3.75 9.42 7.82
C ASP A 107 -2.59 8.47 7.51
N ALA A 108 -2.40 8.16 6.22
CA ALA A 108 -1.49 7.14 5.77
C ALA A 108 -0.02 7.58 5.82
N SER A 109 0.81 6.73 6.41
CA SER A 109 2.26 6.78 6.26
C SER A 109 2.72 5.51 5.56
N CYS A 110 2.50 5.43 4.24
CA CYS A 110 2.78 4.22 3.46
C CYS A 110 4.28 3.94 3.23
N GLY A 111 5.15 4.92 3.49
CA GLY A 111 6.57 4.84 3.18
C GLY A 111 6.92 5.40 1.79
N SER A 112 8.22 5.55 1.51
CA SER A 112 8.73 6.26 0.32
C SER A 112 8.49 5.54 -1.02
N SER A 113 8.24 4.24 -0.99
CA SER A 113 8.10 3.39 -2.18
C SER A 113 6.71 2.76 -2.30
N ALA A 114 5.73 3.34 -1.63
CA ALA A 114 4.34 2.93 -1.69
C ALA A 114 3.43 4.14 -1.91
N THR A 115 2.29 3.90 -2.53
CA THR A 115 1.20 4.84 -2.71
C THR A 115 0.01 4.42 -1.89
N CYS A 116 -0.72 5.39 -1.38
CA CYS A 116 -1.98 5.13 -0.71
C CYS A 116 -3.10 5.04 -1.73
N SER A 117 -3.96 4.06 -1.53
CA SER A 117 -5.23 3.88 -2.22
C SER A 117 -6.34 3.83 -1.19
N GLU A 118 -7.38 4.62 -1.37
CA GLU A 118 -8.57 4.50 -0.53
C GLU A 118 -9.15 3.10 -0.65
N GLY A 119 -9.43 2.50 0.49
CA GLY A 119 -10.10 1.19 0.58
C GLY A 119 -11.60 1.28 0.38
N SER A 120 -12.30 0.17 0.62
CA SER A 120 -13.75 0.18 0.83
C SER A 120 -14.04 0.81 2.19
N SER A 121 -15.29 1.18 2.43
CA SER A 121 -15.73 1.74 3.73
C SER A 121 -15.48 0.81 4.92
N GLU A 122 -15.23 -0.46 4.67
CA GLU A 122 -14.93 -1.46 5.69
C GLU A 122 -13.43 -1.63 5.94
N ASP A 123 -12.56 -1.15 5.04
CA ASP A 123 -11.14 -1.48 4.97
C ASP A 123 -10.20 -0.28 5.21
N GLY A 124 -10.73 0.96 5.31
CA GLY A 124 -9.92 2.17 5.48
C GLY A 124 -9.07 2.49 4.26
N PHE A 125 -7.75 2.43 4.35
CA PHE A 125 -6.83 2.65 3.24
C PHE A 125 -5.88 1.47 3.03
N ALA A 126 -5.37 1.35 1.79
CA ALA A 126 -4.33 0.40 1.43
C ALA A 126 -3.04 1.11 1.04
N CYS A 127 -1.92 0.63 1.52
CA CYS A 127 -0.60 1.00 1.01
C CYS A 127 -0.13 -0.03 -0.01
N VAL A 128 0.07 0.41 -1.25
CA VAL A 128 0.44 -0.42 -2.39
C VAL A 128 1.81 0.02 -2.90
N CYS A 129 2.72 -0.92 -3.08
CA CYS A 129 4.04 -0.60 -3.62
C CYS A 129 3.94 0.00 -5.02
N VAL A 130 4.77 1.03 -5.31
CA VAL A 130 4.87 1.60 -6.66
C VAL A 130 5.40 0.55 -7.64
N ALA A 131 5.14 0.73 -8.94
CA ALA A 131 5.43 -0.28 -9.98
C ALA A 131 6.88 -0.77 -10.02
N SER A 132 7.86 0.08 -9.64
CA SER A 132 9.28 -0.29 -9.54
C SER A 132 9.64 -1.12 -8.30
N HIS A 133 8.69 -1.37 -7.41
CA HIS A 133 8.89 -2.10 -6.15
C HIS A 133 7.89 -3.25 -6.03
N ILE A 134 8.24 -4.23 -5.20
CA ILE A 134 7.37 -5.35 -4.83
C ILE A 134 7.22 -5.40 -3.31
N GLY A 135 6.08 -5.87 -2.89
CA GLY A 135 5.68 -6.07 -1.51
C GLY A 135 4.20 -6.35 -1.44
N ASP A 136 3.76 -6.81 -0.31
CA ASP A 136 2.34 -7.06 -0.11
C ASP A 136 1.59 -5.74 0.07
N THR A 137 0.33 -5.72 -0.38
CA THR A 137 -0.59 -4.64 -0.03
C THR A 137 -0.87 -4.71 1.47
N VAL A 138 -0.68 -3.60 2.16
CA VAL A 138 -0.91 -3.51 3.61
C VAL A 138 -2.08 -2.58 3.87
N TRP A 139 -3.09 -3.09 4.57
CA TRP A 139 -4.25 -2.34 4.98
C TRP A 139 -3.98 -1.58 6.30
N ASN A 140 -4.34 -0.32 6.34
CA ASN A 140 -4.28 0.56 7.51
C ASN A 140 -2.89 0.67 8.18
N GLY A 141 -1.83 0.36 7.44
CA GLY A 141 -0.45 0.37 7.92
C GLY A 141 0.57 0.68 6.84
N ALA A 142 1.85 0.73 7.22
CA ALA A 142 2.95 0.99 6.29
C ALA A 142 3.32 -0.27 5.50
N ALA A 143 3.47 -0.16 4.17
CA ALA A 143 3.94 -1.23 3.32
C ALA A 143 5.49 -1.32 3.34
N SER A 144 5.99 -2.55 3.33
CA SER A 144 7.42 -2.83 3.16
C SER A 144 7.69 -3.15 1.69
N CYS A 145 8.18 -2.17 0.95
CA CYS A 145 8.41 -2.28 -0.47
C CYS A 145 9.90 -2.43 -0.79
N THR A 146 10.26 -3.44 -1.55
CA THR A 146 11.62 -3.68 -2.03
C THR A 146 11.71 -3.39 -3.52
N GLU A 147 12.81 -2.78 -3.96
CA GLU A 147 13.04 -2.50 -5.37
C GLU A 147 13.03 -3.79 -6.20
N ARG A 148 12.38 -3.77 -7.37
CA ARG A 148 12.39 -4.90 -8.32
C ARG A 148 13.76 -5.03 -8.94
N THR A 149 14.28 -6.26 -8.93
CA THR A 149 15.53 -6.63 -9.60
C THR A 149 15.33 -7.86 -10.46
N CYS A 150 16.17 -8.02 -11.50
CA CYS A 150 16.10 -9.20 -12.39
C CYS A 150 16.45 -10.51 -11.68
N THR A 151 16.99 -10.47 -10.46
CA THR A 151 17.43 -11.65 -9.69
C THR A 151 16.41 -12.12 -8.64
N GLN A 152 15.31 -11.38 -8.44
CA GLN A 152 14.31 -11.77 -7.45
C GLN A 152 13.54 -13.02 -7.89
N THR A 153 13.35 -13.94 -6.94
CA THR A 153 12.52 -15.14 -7.13
C THR A 153 11.08 -14.73 -7.45
N GLY A 154 10.61 -15.09 -8.64
CA GLY A 154 9.31 -14.67 -9.16
C GLY A 154 9.39 -13.70 -10.33
N PHE A 155 10.52 -12.97 -10.49
CA PHE A 155 10.91 -12.27 -11.72
C PHE A 155 12.17 -12.93 -12.31
N THR A 156 12.06 -14.21 -12.66
CA THR A 156 13.07 -14.86 -13.49
C THR A 156 13.09 -14.18 -14.87
N PRO A 157 14.16 -14.33 -15.67
CA PRO A 157 14.19 -13.87 -17.07
C PRO A 157 12.93 -14.25 -17.85
N ASN A 158 12.26 -15.34 -17.46
CA ASN A 158 11.04 -15.85 -18.06
C ASN A 158 9.78 -15.01 -17.78
N ASN A 159 9.81 -14.08 -16.81
CA ASN A 159 8.68 -13.21 -16.52
C ASN A 159 8.66 -11.91 -17.35
N CYS A 160 9.69 -11.66 -18.10
CA CYS A 160 9.68 -10.59 -19.11
C CYS A 160 8.87 -10.93 -20.36
N GLY A 161 8.42 -12.17 -20.51
CA GLY A 161 7.76 -12.68 -21.70
C GLY A 161 8.71 -13.55 -22.54
N GLU A 162 8.15 -14.22 -23.54
CA GLU A 162 8.97 -15.00 -24.49
C GLU A 162 9.86 -14.05 -25.31
N HIS A 163 11.12 -14.45 -25.49
CA HIS A 163 12.11 -13.70 -26.26
C HIS A 163 12.38 -12.29 -25.74
N ALA A 164 12.32 -12.11 -24.43
CA ALA A 164 12.67 -10.87 -23.77
C ALA A 164 13.60 -11.10 -22.57
N SER A 165 14.57 -10.22 -22.43
CA SER A 165 15.53 -10.20 -21.33
C SER A 165 15.24 -9.09 -20.35
N CYS A 166 15.49 -9.37 -19.06
CA CYS A 166 15.37 -8.41 -18.00
C CYS A 166 16.66 -7.60 -17.85
N VAL A 167 16.52 -6.28 -17.82
CA VAL A 167 17.62 -5.35 -17.54
C VAL A 167 17.18 -4.35 -16.44
N VAL A 168 18.14 -3.69 -15.82
CA VAL A 168 17.82 -2.61 -14.84
C VAL A 168 17.27 -1.41 -15.61
N GLY A 169 16.11 -0.93 -15.19
CA GLY A 169 15.46 0.22 -15.81
C GLY A 169 16.16 1.56 -15.46
N PRO A 170 16.01 2.58 -16.29
CA PRO A 170 16.67 3.88 -16.10
C PRO A 170 16.19 4.66 -14.87
N ASN A 171 15.01 4.36 -14.35
CA ASN A 171 14.40 5.03 -13.19
C ASN A 171 14.24 4.09 -11.97
N GLY A 172 15.08 3.06 -11.88
CA GLY A 172 14.93 1.98 -10.91
C GLY A 172 13.90 0.94 -11.32
N GLY A 173 13.93 -0.23 -10.64
CA GLY A 173 13.14 -1.39 -11.02
C GLY A 173 13.71 -2.10 -12.23
N ILE A 174 12.88 -2.83 -12.95
CA ILE A 174 13.28 -3.64 -14.11
C ILE A 174 12.68 -3.10 -15.41
N GLN A 175 13.38 -3.37 -16.51
CA GLN A 175 12.88 -3.17 -17.86
C GLN A 175 13.02 -4.48 -18.64
N CYS A 176 11.95 -4.88 -19.31
CA CYS A 176 11.97 -6.02 -20.22
C CYS A 176 12.23 -5.52 -21.64
N VAL A 177 13.31 -6.00 -22.25
CA VAL A 177 13.72 -5.66 -23.61
C VAL A 177 13.73 -6.92 -24.48
N CYS A 178 13.35 -6.79 -25.74
CA CYS A 178 13.35 -7.93 -26.66
C CYS A 178 14.77 -8.41 -26.94
N ASP A 179 14.92 -9.74 -27.01
CA ASP A 179 16.18 -10.39 -27.34
C ASP A 179 16.58 -10.11 -28.79
N PHE A 180 17.85 -10.41 -29.11
CA PHE A 180 18.36 -10.29 -30.48
C PHE A 180 17.49 -11.09 -31.45
N GLY A 181 17.16 -10.50 -32.61
CA GLY A 181 16.28 -11.12 -33.60
C GLY A 181 14.78 -10.86 -33.36
N PHE A 182 14.42 -10.21 -32.26
CA PHE A 182 13.05 -9.86 -31.96
C PHE A 182 12.86 -8.34 -31.84
N GLU A 183 11.67 -7.88 -32.07
CA GLU A 183 11.29 -6.46 -31.95
C GLU A 183 10.04 -6.30 -31.10
N GLY A 184 9.94 -5.15 -30.46
CA GLY A 184 8.83 -4.78 -29.58
C GLY A 184 9.21 -3.58 -28.73
N THR A 185 8.23 -3.07 -28.02
CA THR A 185 8.47 -1.94 -27.13
C THR A 185 9.01 -2.45 -25.79
N ALA A 186 10.14 -1.90 -25.33
CA ALA A 186 10.64 -2.15 -24.00
C ALA A 186 9.62 -1.68 -22.95
N VAL A 187 9.31 -2.53 -21.98
CA VAL A 187 8.28 -2.28 -20.97
C VAL A 187 8.88 -2.28 -19.58
N ASN A 188 8.59 -1.24 -18.80
CA ASN A 188 9.06 -1.12 -17.43
C ASN A 188 8.16 -1.94 -16.48
N ASN A 189 8.79 -2.75 -15.63
CA ASN A 189 8.13 -3.50 -14.55
C ASN A 189 6.96 -4.41 -15.01
N SER A 190 6.95 -4.81 -16.27
CA SER A 190 5.90 -5.65 -16.87
C SER A 190 6.48 -6.50 -18.00
N GLN A 191 5.68 -7.44 -18.53
CA GLN A 191 6.08 -8.30 -19.63
C GLN A 191 6.15 -7.53 -20.95
N ALA A 192 7.22 -7.72 -21.71
CA ALA A 192 7.35 -7.26 -23.09
C ALA A 192 6.65 -8.23 -24.04
N ARG A 193 6.07 -7.69 -25.10
CA ARG A 193 5.55 -8.48 -26.21
C ARG A 193 6.56 -8.39 -27.36
N CYS A 194 7.33 -9.45 -27.55
CA CYS A 194 8.37 -9.52 -28.56
C CYS A 194 7.91 -10.40 -29.72
N VAL A 195 8.04 -9.89 -30.93
CA VAL A 195 7.75 -10.61 -32.17
C VAL A 195 9.04 -10.78 -32.93
N GLU A 196 9.19 -11.92 -33.63
CA GLU A 196 10.36 -12.16 -34.46
C GLU A 196 10.44 -11.11 -35.57
N LYS A 197 11.61 -10.51 -35.73
CA LYS A 197 11.90 -9.59 -36.84
C LYS A 197 11.81 -10.33 -38.17
N SER A 198 11.07 -9.76 -39.12
CA SER A 198 10.98 -10.29 -40.49
C SER A 198 11.60 -9.31 -41.48
N CYS A 199 11.68 -9.71 -42.72
CA CYS A 199 12.11 -8.85 -43.83
C CYS A 199 11.07 -7.81 -44.24
N ASP A 200 9.88 -7.81 -43.64
CA ASP A 200 8.79 -6.89 -44.02
C ASP A 200 9.17 -5.42 -43.72
N GLY A 201 9.29 -4.64 -44.79
CA GLY A 201 9.66 -3.22 -44.69
C GLY A 201 11.14 -2.93 -44.41
N VAL A 202 11.99 -3.95 -44.40
CA VAL A 202 13.44 -3.77 -44.20
C VAL A 202 14.12 -3.34 -45.49
N ASP A 203 14.79 -2.20 -45.46
CA ASP A 203 15.71 -1.75 -46.52
C ASP A 203 17.14 -2.11 -46.14
N CYS A 204 17.68 -3.11 -46.82
CA CYS A 204 19.06 -3.56 -46.64
C CYS A 204 20.10 -2.67 -47.37
N GLY A 205 19.65 -1.65 -48.08
CA GLY A 205 20.51 -0.79 -48.88
C GLY A 205 20.80 -1.34 -50.26
N THR A 206 21.57 -0.56 -51.07
CA THR A 206 21.85 -0.89 -52.47
C THR A 206 22.74 -2.14 -52.58
N GLY A 207 22.28 -3.10 -53.40
CA GLY A 207 23.03 -4.32 -53.63
C GLY A 207 22.97 -5.35 -52.48
N ALA A 208 21.99 -5.22 -51.58
CA ALA A 208 21.74 -6.19 -50.55
C ALA A 208 20.29 -6.66 -50.57
N THR A 209 20.07 -7.92 -50.23
CA THR A 209 18.75 -8.55 -50.12
C THR A 209 18.55 -9.03 -48.68
N CYS A 210 17.35 -8.75 -48.13
CA CYS A 210 16.96 -9.29 -46.86
C CYS A 210 16.54 -10.75 -46.97
N ARG A 211 16.96 -11.56 -46.01
CA ARG A 211 16.53 -12.95 -45.87
C ARG A 211 16.41 -13.34 -44.40
N ALA A 212 15.67 -14.41 -44.12
CA ALA A 212 15.63 -14.98 -42.79
C ALA A 212 17.05 -15.36 -42.33
N SER A 213 17.36 -15.05 -41.05
CA SER A 213 18.69 -15.34 -40.49
C SER A 213 18.98 -16.84 -40.49
N THR A 214 20.19 -17.21 -40.91
CA THR A 214 20.67 -18.60 -40.85
C THR A 214 21.27 -18.96 -39.49
N SER A 215 21.50 -17.98 -38.63
CA SER A 215 22.14 -18.16 -37.31
C SER A 215 21.14 -18.24 -36.14
N GLY A 216 19.85 -18.16 -36.42
CA GLY A 216 18.80 -18.17 -35.36
C GLY A 216 17.55 -17.45 -35.79
N TYR A 217 17.11 -16.51 -34.96
CA TYR A 217 15.89 -15.73 -35.17
C TYR A 217 16.19 -14.40 -35.89
N GLY A 218 15.15 -13.85 -36.51
CA GLY A 218 15.20 -12.56 -37.20
C GLY A 218 15.67 -12.67 -38.65
N TYR A 219 16.23 -11.58 -39.15
CA TYR A 219 16.68 -11.46 -40.52
C TYR A 219 18.17 -11.09 -40.62
N GLU A 220 18.71 -11.29 -41.78
CA GLU A 220 20.04 -10.79 -42.16
C GLU A 220 20.01 -10.14 -43.55
N CYS A 221 20.76 -9.06 -43.69
CA CYS A 221 20.99 -8.45 -45.00
C CYS A 221 22.23 -9.05 -45.64
N VAL A 222 22.10 -9.59 -46.82
CA VAL A 222 23.18 -10.26 -47.52
C VAL A 222 23.41 -9.55 -48.84
N CYS A 223 24.69 -9.28 -49.18
CA CYS A 223 25.03 -8.68 -50.44
C CYS A 223 24.71 -9.60 -51.60
N ASP A 224 24.13 -9.07 -52.67
CA ASP A 224 23.83 -9.79 -53.89
C ASP A 224 25.13 -10.24 -54.59
N ALA A 225 25.02 -11.21 -55.50
CA ALA A 225 26.18 -11.86 -56.12
C ALA A 225 27.15 -10.89 -56.82
N ALA A 226 26.66 -9.73 -57.29
CA ALA A 226 27.47 -8.70 -57.93
C ALA A 226 28.23 -7.80 -56.95
N TYR A 227 27.99 -7.99 -55.64
CA TYR A 227 28.54 -7.13 -54.58
C TYR A 227 29.36 -7.95 -53.59
N ILE A 228 30.23 -7.24 -52.87
CA ILE A 228 31.02 -7.78 -51.75
C ILE A 228 30.66 -7.01 -50.46
N PRO A 229 30.56 -7.71 -49.30
CA PRO A 229 30.31 -7.05 -48.04
C PRO A 229 31.55 -6.22 -47.61
N ASN A 230 31.34 -4.96 -47.31
CA ASN A 230 32.42 -4.07 -46.88
C ASN A 230 32.43 -3.89 -45.35
N VAL A 231 31.29 -3.60 -44.76
CA VAL A 231 31.17 -3.42 -43.33
C VAL A 231 29.77 -3.87 -42.90
N VAL A 232 29.70 -4.62 -41.78
CA VAL A 232 28.44 -4.93 -41.09
C VAL A 232 28.44 -4.13 -39.78
N GLN A 233 27.57 -3.16 -39.65
CA GLN A 233 27.35 -2.44 -38.41
C GLN A 233 25.85 -2.27 -38.16
N ASN A 234 25.40 -2.63 -36.96
CA ASN A 234 24.02 -2.45 -36.50
C ASN A 234 22.96 -3.01 -37.48
N ASP A 235 23.13 -4.24 -37.93
CA ASP A 235 22.25 -4.93 -38.89
C ASP A 235 22.20 -4.32 -40.31
N VAL A 236 23.00 -3.30 -40.59
CA VAL A 236 23.14 -2.71 -41.92
C VAL A 236 24.41 -3.20 -42.59
N VAL A 237 24.25 -3.79 -43.76
CA VAL A 237 25.38 -4.25 -44.61
C VAL A 237 25.64 -3.21 -45.68
N THR A 238 26.88 -2.74 -45.76
CA THR A 238 27.29 -1.91 -46.89
C THR A 238 27.90 -2.81 -47.96
N CYS A 239 27.24 -2.86 -49.08
CA CYS A 239 27.69 -3.69 -50.24
C CYS A 239 28.37 -2.83 -51.29
N THR A 240 29.56 -3.25 -51.68
CA THR A 240 30.32 -2.58 -52.74
C THR A 240 30.30 -3.42 -53.99
N GLU A 241 30.01 -2.80 -55.13
CA GLU A 241 29.99 -3.50 -56.43
C GLU A 241 31.33 -4.16 -56.69
N ARG A 242 31.30 -5.40 -57.18
CA ARG A 242 32.51 -6.13 -57.59
C ARG A 242 33.09 -5.48 -58.81
N SER A 243 34.33 -5.06 -58.72
CA SER A 243 35.12 -4.55 -59.83
C SER A 243 36.49 -5.22 -59.82
N CYS A 244 37.15 -5.24 -60.96
CA CYS A 244 38.49 -5.82 -61.02
C CYS A 244 39.50 -5.12 -60.13
N SER A 245 39.21 -3.86 -59.72
CA SER A 245 40.07 -3.12 -58.79
C SER A 245 39.82 -3.49 -57.30
N ASN A 246 38.69 -4.11 -57.01
CA ASN A 246 38.33 -4.49 -55.62
C ASN A 246 38.61 -5.97 -55.32
N LEU A 247 38.93 -6.76 -56.33
CA LEU A 247 39.38 -8.13 -56.21
C LEU A 247 40.88 -8.08 -56.03
N GLY A 248 41.35 -8.33 -54.78
CA GLY A 248 42.81 -8.41 -54.56
C GLY A 248 43.52 -9.37 -55.52
N SER A 249 44.83 -9.30 -55.56
CA SER A 249 45.71 -9.98 -56.50
C SER A 249 45.60 -11.53 -56.68
N ASP A 250 44.66 -12.15 -55.95
CA ASP A 250 44.49 -13.61 -55.89
C ASP A 250 43.37 -14.15 -56.78
N LEU A 251 42.69 -13.34 -57.58
CA LEU A 251 41.69 -13.76 -58.54
C LEU A 251 42.06 -13.38 -59.95
N VAL A 252 42.82 -14.22 -60.53
CA VAL A 252 43.18 -14.21 -61.99
C VAL A 252 41.96 -14.67 -62.76
N SER A 253 41.01 -13.79 -63.01
CA SER A 253 40.17 -13.74 -64.23
C SER A 253 39.04 -12.76 -64.08
N CYS A 254 39.21 -11.56 -64.60
CA CYS A 254 38.16 -10.74 -65.14
C CYS A 254 37.88 -11.11 -66.57
#